data_2d731ce9cfcb9e77028bd3537fd40ba4
#
_entry.id   2d731ce9cfcb9e77028bd3537fd40ba4
#
_cell.length_a   1.000
_cell.length_b   1.000
_cell.length_c   1.000
_cell.angle_alpha   90.00
_cell.angle_beta   90.00
_cell.angle_gamma   90.00
#
_symmetry.space_group_name_H-M   'P 1'
#
loop_
_entity.id
_entity.type
_entity.pdbx_description
1 polymer ?
#
loop_
_entity_poly.entity_id
_entity_poly.type
_entity_poly.pdbx_seq_one_letter_code
_entity_poly.pdbx_strand_id
1 'polypeptide(L)'
;MIKRIALLLIFANLFSQEIDWKEKPSPITAIHIFCDTENIPIYVDGLHIGASPVKDPVQVAPGWHQVSYFPPQTMVNTHAISQNKKMRDMIKLARQDVLVEKGKTVRVVLSYRSIEAEALEYDRKFSSSSWVGLGMVFATFGLIVWGLM
;
A
#
# COMPACT_ATOMS: atom_id res chain seq x y z
N MET A 1 1.84 -29.91 68.41
CA MET A 1 2.61 -28.77 67.88
C MET A 1 3.15 -29.04 66.44
N ILE A 2 3.70 -30.20 66.16
CA ILE A 2 4.34 -30.53 64.86
C ILE A 2 3.41 -30.39 63.65
N LYS A 3 2.12 -30.78 63.74
CA LYS A 3 1.14 -30.65 62.63
C LYS A 3 0.85 -29.23 62.19
N ARG A 4 0.96 -28.22 63.10
CA ARG A 4 0.75 -26.80 62.75
C ARG A 4 1.93 -26.18 62.05
N ILE A 5 3.17 -26.67 62.33
CA ILE A 5 4.39 -26.20 61.66
C ILE A 5 4.49 -26.74 60.25
N ALA A 6 4.05 -28.00 60.01
CA ALA A 6 4.02 -28.59 58.69
C ALA A 6 3.05 -27.85 57.74
N LEU A 7 1.92 -27.35 58.24
CA LEU A 7 0.95 -26.61 57.45
C LEU A 7 1.49 -25.24 57.02
N LEU A 8 2.26 -24.57 57.90
CA LEU A 8 2.91 -23.28 57.59
C LEU A 8 3.99 -23.39 56.51
N LEU A 9 4.74 -24.50 56.49
CA LEU A 9 5.78 -24.76 55.47
C LEU A 9 5.17 -25.06 54.07
N ILE A 10 3.98 -25.65 54.02
CA ILE A 10 3.28 -25.89 52.74
C ILE A 10 2.78 -24.57 52.14
N PHE A 11 2.28 -23.65 52.98
CA PHE A 11 1.83 -22.33 52.54
C PHE A 11 3.00 -21.46 52.04
N ALA A 12 4.17 -21.55 52.63
CA ALA A 12 5.35 -20.77 52.20
C ALA A 12 5.81 -21.16 50.76
N ASN A 13 5.63 -22.41 50.36
CA ASN A 13 5.99 -22.85 49.02
C ASN A 13 4.96 -22.40 47.92
N LEU A 14 3.73 -22.09 48.31
CA LEU A 14 2.72 -21.61 47.36
C LEU A 14 2.93 -20.15 46.98
N PHE A 15 3.63 -19.34 47.79
CA PHE A 15 3.94 -17.94 47.50
C PHE A 15 5.28 -17.74 46.79
N SER A 16 6.06 -18.80 46.57
CA SER A 16 7.36 -18.75 45.90
C SER A 16 7.30 -18.95 44.39
N GLN A 17 6.13 -18.72 43.76
CA GLN A 17 6.10 -18.57 42.34
C GLN A 17 6.70 -17.20 41.99
N GLU A 18 7.96 -17.23 41.65
CA GLU A 18 8.66 -16.10 41.04
C GLU A 18 7.94 -15.78 39.73
N ILE A 19 7.06 -14.76 39.77
CA ILE A 19 6.42 -14.25 38.56
C ILE A 19 7.56 -13.60 37.77
N ASP A 20 8.05 -14.32 36.77
CA ASP A 20 9.06 -13.80 35.83
C ASP A 20 8.43 -12.69 34.99
N TRP A 21 8.55 -11.45 35.50
CA TRP A 21 8.14 -10.22 34.84
C TRP A 21 9.03 -9.84 33.65
N LYS A 22 9.95 -10.69 33.26
CA LYS A 22 10.67 -10.53 32.01
C LYS A 22 9.67 -10.79 30.87
N GLU A 23 8.85 -9.77 30.57
CA GLU A 23 8.10 -9.74 29.33
C GLU A 23 9.11 -9.96 28.21
N LYS A 24 9.05 -11.15 27.61
CA LYS A 24 9.68 -11.35 26.29
C LYS A 24 9.15 -10.23 25.41
N PRO A 25 10.03 -9.39 24.81
CA PRO A 25 9.56 -8.36 23.92
C PRO A 25 8.60 -9.00 22.92
N SER A 26 7.34 -8.59 22.96
CA SER A 26 6.36 -9.14 22.04
C SER A 26 6.86 -8.85 20.63
N PRO A 27 6.86 -9.84 19.74
CA PRO A 27 7.34 -9.63 18.38
C PRO A 27 6.57 -8.46 17.76
N ILE A 28 7.32 -7.51 17.19
CA ILE A 28 6.77 -6.28 16.65
C ILE A 28 5.93 -6.63 15.40
N THR A 29 4.68 -6.15 15.39
CA THR A 29 3.82 -6.23 14.22
C THR A 29 4.09 -5.00 13.37
N ALA A 30 4.67 -5.18 12.17
CA ALA A 30 5.13 -4.05 11.36
C ALA A 30 5.09 -4.36 9.86
N ILE A 31 5.15 -3.29 9.07
CA ILE A 31 5.30 -3.34 7.61
C ILE A 31 6.66 -2.74 7.26
N HIS A 32 7.48 -3.48 6.53
CA HIS A 32 8.74 -2.97 5.97
C HIS A 32 8.55 -2.65 4.50
N ILE A 33 8.60 -1.36 4.15
CA ILE A 33 8.24 -0.85 2.83
C ILE A 33 9.50 -0.59 2.02
N PHE A 34 9.57 -1.21 0.84
CA PHE A 34 10.62 -0.99 -0.15
C PHE A 34 10.04 -0.32 -1.39
N CYS A 35 10.71 0.69 -1.89
CA CYS A 35 10.35 1.40 -3.11
C CYS A 35 11.56 1.44 -4.05
N ASP A 36 11.31 1.31 -5.34
CA ASP A 36 12.34 1.36 -6.40
C ASP A 36 12.75 2.80 -6.78
N THR A 37 12.05 3.80 -6.26
CA THR A 37 12.27 5.22 -6.56
C THR A 37 12.36 6.02 -5.27
N GLU A 38 13.28 6.99 -5.21
CA GLU A 38 13.50 7.86 -4.06
C GLU A 38 12.54 9.06 -4.04
N ASN A 39 12.35 9.63 -2.85
CA ASN A 39 11.55 10.84 -2.60
C ASN A 39 10.06 10.71 -2.99
N ILE A 40 9.53 9.49 -3.05
CA ILE A 40 8.11 9.27 -3.28
C ILE A 40 7.38 9.23 -1.94
N PRO A 41 6.29 10.01 -1.77
CA PRO A 41 5.52 9.98 -0.54
C PRO A 41 4.84 8.62 -0.35
N ILE A 42 4.89 8.10 0.88
CA ILE A 42 4.31 6.81 1.23
C ILE A 42 3.24 7.00 2.30
N TYR A 43 2.13 6.34 2.07
CA TYR A 43 0.97 6.36 2.95
C TYR A 43 0.64 4.94 3.40
N VAL A 44 0.35 4.78 4.69
CA VAL A 44 -0.19 3.55 5.28
C VAL A 44 -1.55 3.90 5.90
N ASP A 45 -2.60 3.22 5.48
CA ASP A 45 -3.99 3.48 5.89
C ASP A 45 -4.41 4.96 5.72
N GLY A 46 -3.84 5.62 4.71
CA GLY A 46 -4.08 7.02 4.44
C GLY A 46 -3.27 8.01 5.29
N LEU A 47 -2.47 7.54 6.24
CA LEU A 47 -1.55 8.36 7.01
C LEU A 47 -0.22 8.50 6.26
N HIS A 48 0.27 9.72 6.12
CA HIS A 48 1.58 9.98 5.53
C HIS A 48 2.69 9.54 6.48
N ILE A 49 3.48 8.54 6.08
CA ILE A 49 4.57 7.97 6.89
C ILE A 49 5.89 8.68 6.62
N GLY A 50 6.08 9.15 5.39
CA GLY A 50 7.31 9.81 4.95
C GLY A 50 7.53 9.65 3.46
N ALA A 51 8.77 9.86 3.03
CA ALA A 51 9.20 9.62 1.65
C ALA A 51 10.13 8.42 1.57
N SER A 52 10.15 7.75 0.40
CA SER A 52 11.06 6.64 0.12
C SER A 52 12.53 7.11 0.09
N PRO A 53 13.50 6.30 0.54
CA PRO A 53 13.34 4.98 1.15
C PRO A 53 12.93 5.07 2.64
N VAL A 54 11.93 4.29 3.04
CA VAL A 54 11.54 4.15 4.45
C VAL A 54 12.52 3.17 5.11
N LYS A 55 13.36 3.69 6.01
CA LYS A 55 14.45 2.90 6.63
C LYS A 55 13.93 1.93 7.68
N ASP A 56 13.00 2.39 8.50
CA ASP A 56 12.52 1.63 9.65
C ASP A 56 11.16 0.98 9.34
N PRO A 57 10.91 -0.23 9.87
CA PRO A 57 9.60 -0.85 9.75
C PRO A 57 8.53 0.00 10.44
N VAL A 58 7.41 0.20 9.76
CA VAL A 58 6.24 0.94 10.26
C VAL A 58 5.43 0.03 11.15
N GLN A 59 5.31 0.36 12.44
CA GLN A 59 4.50 -0.40 13.37
C GLN A 59 3.01 -0.21 13.06
N VAL A 60 2.28 -1.32 13.00
CA VAL A 60 0.86 -1.34 12.70
C VAL A 60 0.12 -2.32 13.62
N ALA A 61 -1.20 -2.21 13.72
CA ALA A 61 -2.01 -3.22 14.38
C ALA A 61 -2.06 -4.51 13.54
N PRO A 62 -2.38 -5.68 14.12
CA PRO A 62 -2.67 -6.87 13.32
C PRO A 62 -3.94 -6.66 12.49
N GLY A 63 -3.89 -7.02 11.21
CA GLY A 63 -5.04 -6.86 10.32
C GLY A 63 -4.65 -6.51 8.88
N TRP A 64 -5.67 -6.09 8.12
CA TRP A 64 -5.47 -5.58 6.77
C TRP A 64 -5.04 -4.13 6.80
N HIS A 65 -3.98 -3.81 6.06
CA HIS A 65 -3.43 -2.48 5.89
C HIS A 65 -3.29 -2.15 4.43
N GLN A 66 -3.45 -0.88 4.10
CA GLN A 66 -3.30 -0.37 2.76
C GLN A 66 -2.07 0.51 2.66
N VAL A 67 -1.13 0.12 1.81
CA VAL A 67 0.06 0.90 1.48
C VAL A 67 -0.10 1.54 0.11
N SER A 68 0.17 2.83 -0.01
CA SER A 68 0.00 3.56 -1.27
C SER A 68 0.98 4.72 -1.44
N TYR A 69 1.15 5.17 -2.69
CA TYR A 69 1.89 6.39 -3.04
C TYR A 69 0.99 7.64 -3.06
N PHE A 70 -0.32 7.46 -3.11
CA PHE A 70 -1.26 8.55 -3.17
C PHE A 70 -1.95 8.78 -1.84
N PRO A 71 -2.26 10.03 -1.50
CA PRO A 71 -3.07 10.33 -0.33
C PRO A 71 -4.45 9.66 -0.43
N PRO A 72 -5.15 9.49 0.69
CA PRO A 72 -6.48 8.93 0.68
C PRO A 72 -7.41 9.73 -0.24
N GLN A 73 -8.35 9.03 -0.89
CA GLN A 73 -9.28 9.63 -1.87
C GLN A 73 -10.08 10.81 -1.32
N THR A 74 -10.23 10.92 0.01
CA THR A 74 -10.87 12.03 0.69
C THR A 74 -10.12 13.35 0.54
N MET A 75 -8.81 13.32 0.24
CA MET A 75 -7.98 14.50 0.02
C MET A 75 -7.86 14.90 -1.46
N VAL A 76 -8.31 14.04 -2.36
CA VAL A 76 -8.25 14.27 -3.80
C VAL A 76 -9.67 14.49 -4.32
N ASN A 77 -9.85 15.49 -5.18
CA ASN A 77 -11.15 15.81 -5.73
C ASN A 77 -11.76 14.60 -6.48
N THR A 78 -12.69 13.91 -5.83
CA THR A 78 -13.26 12.62 -6.26
C THR A 78 -13.92 12.73 -7.64
N HIS A 79 -14.46 13.89 -7.99
CA HIS A 79 -15.08 14.13 -9.31
C HIS A 79 -14.06 14.08 -10.45
N ALA A 80 -12.88 14.68 -10.29
CA ALA A 80 -11.83 14.65 -11.31
C ALA A 80 -11.28 13.24 -11.53
N ILE A 81 -11.14 12.45 -10.46
CA ILE A 81 -10.69 11.06 -10.52
C ILE A 81 -11.75 10.17 -11.17
N SER A 82 -13.03 10.38 -10.84
CA SER A 82 -14.13 9.59 -11.37
C SER A 82 -14.26 9.70 -12.90
N GLN A 83 -13.98 10.87 -13.46
CA GLN A 83 -14.06 11.10 -14.90
C GLN A 83 -12.83 10.63 -15.68
N ASN A 84 -11.68 10.53 -15.03
CA ASN A 84 -10.43 10.16 -15.71
C ASN A 84 -10.09 8.68 -15.46
N LYS A 85 -10.34 7.83 -16.48
CA LYS A 85 -10.03 6.39 -16.43
C LYS A 85 -8.54 6.14 -16.13
N LYS A 86 -7.64 6.89 -16.79
CA LYS A 86 -6.19 6.79 -16.58
C LYS A 86 -5.83 6.99 -15.09
N MET A 87 -6.36 8.05 -14.47
CA MET A 87 -6.08 8.36 -13.06
C MET A 87 -6.59 7.25 -12.13
N ARG A 88 -7.77 6.69 -12.38
CA ARG A 88 -8.31 5.58 -11.58
C ARG A 88 -7.45 4.33 -11.66
N ASP A 89 -7.00 3.98 -12.87
CA ASP A 89 -6.20 2.79 -13.08
C ASP A 89 -4.82 2.95 -12.42
N MET A 90 -4.21 4.14 -12.51
CA MET A 90 -2.97 4.47 -11.80
C MET A 90 -3.11 4.40 -10.28
N ILE A 91 -4.20 4.93 -9.71
CA ILE A 91 -4.44 4.87 -8.27
C ILE A 91 -4.58 3.42 -7.80
N LYS A 92 -5.22 2.54 -8.60
CA LYS A 92 -5.32 1.11 -8.28
C LYS A 92 -3.96 0.43 -8.26
N LEU A 93 -3.11 0.71 -9.26
CA LEU A 93 -1.76 0.16 -9.35
C LEU A 93 -0.84 0.67 -8.23
N ALA A 94 -1.07 1.89 -7.78
CA ALA A 94 -0.28 2.53 -6.72
C ALA A 94 -0.67 2.09 -5.30
N ARG A 95 -1.64 1.20 -5.16
CA ARG A 95 -2.21 0.75 -3.90
C ARG A 95 -2.01 -0.76 -3.74
N GLN A 96 -1.54 -1.16 -2.58
CA GLN A 96 -1.36 -2.56 -2.22
C GLN A 96 -1.99 -2.83 -0.85
N ASP A 97 -2.89 -3.81 -0.78
CA ASP A 97 -3.48 -4.28 0.45
C ASP A 97 -2.63 -5.43 1.00
N VAL A 98 -2.30 -5.36 2.28
CA VAL A 98 -1.38 -6.29 2.96
C VAL A 98 -2.00 -6.77 4.27
N LEU A 99 -2.02 -8.08 4.47
CA LEU A 99 -2.41 -8.68 5.74
C LEU A 99 -1.18 -8.82 6.66
N VAL A 100 -1.24 -8.21 7.83
CA VAL A 100 -0.18 -8.30 8.84
C VAL A 100 -0.69 -9.10 10.04
N GLU A 101 -0.06 -10.24 10.29
CA GLU A 101 -0.38 -11.07 11.44
C GLU A 101 0.33 -10.55 12.70
N LYS A 102 -0.28 -10.79 13.86
CA LYS A 102 0.28 -10.39 15.15
C LYS A 102 1.70 -10.92 15.34
N GLY A 103 2.63 -10.01 15.64
CA GLY A 103 4.02 -10.34 15.88
C GLY A 103 4.83 -10.68 14.63
N LYS A 104 4.34 -10.38 13.44
CA LYS A 104 5.09 -10.56 12.20
C LYS A 104 5.38 -9.22 11.54
N THR A 105 6.56 -9.14 10.91
CA THR A 105 6.90 -8.04 10.00
C THR A 105 6.71 -8.52 8.57
N VAL A 106 5.86 -7.84 7.82
CA VAL A 106 5.58 -8.14 6.41
C VAL A 106 6.36 -7.18 5.53
N ARG A 107 7.04 -7.74 4.51
CA ARG A 107 7.76 -6.95 3.51
C ARG A 107 6.83 -6.59 2.36
N VAL A 108 6.72 -5.30 2.07
CA VAL A 108 5.96 -4.75 0.93
C VAL A 108 6.92 -4.12 -0.05
N VAL A 109 6.82 -4.49 -1.31
CA VAL A 109 7.64 -3.92 -2.39
C VAL A 109 6.71 -3.13 -3.31
N LEU A 110 6.91 -1.83 -3.36
CA LEU A 110 6.17 -0.91 -4.21
C LEU A 110 7.04 -0.52 -5.41
N SER A 111 6.52 -0.70 -6.63
CA SER A 111 7.22 -0.29 -7.84
C SER A 111 6.58 0.96 -8.44
N TYR A 112 7.23 2.09 -8.27
CA TYR A 112 6.80 3.35 -8.88
C TYR A 112 7.07 3.37 -10.39
N ARG A 113 8.16 2.74 -10.82
CA ARG A 113 8.53 2.63 -12.24
C ARG A 113 7.48 1.89 -13.06
N SER A 114 6.79 0.91 -12.48
CA SER A 114 5.71 0.21 -13.18
C SER A 114 4.51 1.12 -13.46
N ILE A 115 4.20 2.01 -12.52
CA ILE A 115 3.12 3.00 -12.66
C ILE A 115 3.50 4.04 -13.73
N GLU A 116 4.74 4.50 -13.73
CA GLU A 116 5.25 5.44 -14.72
C GLU A 116 5.24 4.83 -16.13
N ALA A 117 5.67 3.58 -16.27
CA ALA A 117 5.64 2.85 -17.53
C ALA A 117 4.21 2.69 -18.08
N GLU A 118 3.26 2.34 -17.22
CA GLU A 118 1.83 2.23 -17.58
C GLU A 118 1.25 3.59 -18.00
N ALA A 119 1.66 4.67 -17.31
CA ALA A 119 1.27 6.03 -17.66
C ALA A 119 1.72 6.42 -19.08
N LEU A 120 2.97 6.14 -19.40
CA LEU A 120 3.55 6.41 -20.72
C LEU A 120 2.89 5.55 -21.82
N GLU A 121 2.61 4.29 -21.53
CA GLU A 121 1.92 3.40 -22.48
C GLU A 121 0.49 3.88 -22.77
N TYR A 122 -0.19 4.36 -21.73
CA TYR A 122 -1.54 4.92 -21.87
C TYR A 122 -1.54 6.16 -22.81
N ASP A 123 -0.59 7.07 -22.62
CA ASP A 123 -0.45 8.28 -23.45
C ASP A 123 -0.12 7.92 -24.90
N ARG A 124 0.75 6.92 -25.11
CA ARG A 124 1.08 6.43 -26.46
C ARG A 124 -0.13 5.83 -27.17
N LYS A 125 -0.93 5.00 -26.48
CA LYS A 125 -2.17 4.39 -27.02
C LYS A 125 -3.19 5.46 -27.39
N PHE A 126 -3.35 6.48 -26.56
CA PHE A 126 -4.31 7.56 -26.81
C PHE A 126 -3.86 8.44 -27.99
N SER A 127 -2.59 8.79 -28.05
CA SER A 127 -2.02 9.58 -29.15
C SER A 127 -2.16 8.85 -30.49
N SER A 128 -1.83 7.57 -30.56
CA SER A 128 -1.92 6.76 -31.78
C SER A 128 -3.37 6.61 -32.27
N SER A 129 -4.33 6.43 -31.38
CA SER A 129 -5.75 6.34 -31.69
C SER A 129 -6.30 7.64 -32.29
N SER A 130 -5.84 8.79 -31.84
CA SER A 130 -6.24 10.10 -32.35
C SER A 130 -5.79 10.32 -33.80
N TRP A 131 -4.58 9.90 -34.15
CA TRP A 131 -4.04 10.02 -35.51
C TRP A 131 -4.76 9.09 -36.50
N VAL A 132 -5.14 7.88 -36.08
CA VAL A 132 -5.91 6.95 -36.91
C VAL A 132 -7.31 7.52 -37.23
N GLY A 133 -7.97 8.11 -36.23
CA GLY A 133 -9.26 8.79 -36.41
C GLY A 133 -9.17 9.94 -37.41
N LEU A 134 -8.14 10.79 -37.30
CA LEU A 134 -7.92 11.91 -38.23
C LEU A 134 -7.62 11.42 -39.63
N GLY A 135 -6.83 10.36 -39.79
CA GLY A 135 -6.52 9.74 -41.08
C GLY A 135 -7.79 9.20 -41.80
N MET A 136 -8.70 8.57 -41.05
CA MET A 136 -9.97 8.11 -41.61
C MET A 136 -10.85 9.26 -42.09
N VAL A 137 -10.93 10.36 -41.36
CA VAL A 137 -11.70 11.54 -41.78
C VAL A 137 -11.16 12.13 -43.08
N PHE A 138 -9.84 12.25 -43.20
CA PHE A 138 -9.24 12.74 -44.45
C PHE A 138 -9.43 11.76 -45.63
N ALA A 139 -9.35 10.44 -45.41
CA ALA A 139 -9.59 9.45 -46.42
C ALA A 139 -11.05 9.49 -46.94
N THR A 140 -12.03 9.62 -46.04
CA THR A 140 -13.45 9.73 -46.46
C THR A 140 -13.72 11.03 -47.20
N PHE A 141 -13.15 12.17 -46.78
CA PHE A 141 -13.25 13.44 -47.51
C PHE A 141 -12.64 13.32 -48.93
N GLY A 142 -11.47 12.70 -49.08
CA GLY A 142 -10.81 12.47 -50.35
C GLY A 142 -11.65 11.66 -51.33
N LEU A 143 -12.28 10.60 -50.84
CA LEU A 143 -13.18 9.77 -51.65
C LEU A 143 -14.45 10.51 -52.10
N ILE A 144 -15.03 11.34 -51.27
CA ILE A 144 -16.19 12.17 -51.58
C ILE A 144 -15.84 13.18 -52.69
N VAL A 145 -14.72 13.87 -52.58
CA VAL A 145 -14.26 14.87 -53.55
C VAL A 145 -13.96 14.20 -54.88
N TRP A 146 -13.31 13.01 -54.88
CA TRP A 146 -13.02 12.27 -56.11
C TRP A 146 -14.27 11.69 -56.82
N GLY A 147 -15.29 11.32 -56.03
CA GLY A 147 -16.55 10.83 -56.59
C GLY A 147 -17.46 11.92 -57.17
N LEU A 148 -17.15 13.21 -56.92
CA LEU A 148 -17.87 14.37 -57.43
C LEU A 148 -17.24 15.02 -58.68
N MET A 149 -16.02 14.59 -59.02
CA MET A 149 -15.31 14.97 -60.27
C MET A 149 -15.51 13.92 -61.34
#